data_1effadf19490dd3027bc44ba33057733
#
_entry.id   1effadf19490dd3027bc44ba33057733
#
_cell.length_a   1.000
_cell.length_b   1.000
_cell.length_c   1.000
_cell.angle_alpha   90.00
_cell.angle_beta   90.00
_cell.angle_gamma   90.00
#
_symmetry.space_group_name_H-M   'P 1'
#
loop_
_entity.id
_entity.type
_entity.pdbx_description
1 polymer ?
#
loop_
_entity_poly.entity_id
_entity_poly.type
_entity_poly.pdbx_seq_one_letter_code
_entity_poly.pdbx_strand_id
1 'polypeptide(L)'
;MLNGYGYNWYRLDNQMRADDLLVRSRASELLESAAARLRDLEGRYRRKYLPPPTREHPHPDPQHLAAAQHYRAVADRILEIDTRLRGAPVPPDDKIWLRQRGEIETLQRLGNCDVVLVARAKELVETAAGLPADVCIDPAIEQEIDKHLGRLAETLTRRDEILAVLR
;
A
#
# COMPACT_ATOMS: atom_id res chain seq x y z
N MET A 1 -31.17 -2.41 35.82
CA MET A 1 -29.69 -2.48 35.64
C MET A 1 -29.35 -2.97 34.23
N LEU A 2 -29.47 -2.12 33.21
CA LEU A 2 -29.22 -2.47 31.79
C LEU A 2 -28.25 -1.49 31.07
N ASN A 3 -27.62 -0.56 31.85
CA ASN A 3 -26.79 0.51 31.25
C ASN A 3 -25.32 0.14 31.00
N GLY A 4 -24.84 -1.04 31.38
CA GLY A 4 -23.43 -1.41 31.24
C GLY A 4 -23.06 -2.03 29.90
N TYR A 5 -23.97 -2.74 29.25
CA TYR A 5 -23.70 -3.45 28.00
C TYR A 5 -23.57 -2.52 26.78
N GLY A 6 -24.42 -1.51 26.66
CA GLY A 6 -24.37 -0.58 25.52
C GLY A 6 -23.12 0.28 25.46
N TYR A 7 -22.58 0.67 26.62
CA TYR A 7 -21.37 1.51 26.70
C TYR A 7 -20.09 0.76 26.31
N ASN A 8 -19.99 -0.52 26.66
CA ASN A 8 -18.82 -1.34 26.31
C ASN A 8 -18.80 -1.64 24.79
N TRP A 9 -19.96 -1.86 24.17
CA TRP A 9 -20.06 -2.08 22.72
C TRP A 9 -19.67 -0.82 21.92
N TYR A 10 -20.14 0.34 22.34
CA TYR A 10 -19.77 1.60 21.68
C TYR A 10 -18.26 1.87 21.75
N ARG A 11 -17.61 1.54 22.86
CA ARG A 11 -16.15 1.64 23.00
C ARG A 11 -15.42 0.67 22.07
N LEU A 12 -15.88 -0.56 21.97
CA LEU A 12 -15.27 -1.58 21.11
C LEU A 12 -15.36 -1.19 19.63
N ASP A 13 -16.51 -0.72 19.17
CA ASP A 13 -16.75 -0.30 17.81
C ASP A 13 -15.89 0.92 17.42
N ASN A 14 -15.83 1.93 18.27
CA ASN A 14 -14.96 3.09 18.05
C ASN A 14 -13.46 2.72 18.09
N GLN A 15 -13.07 1.77 18.93
CA GLN A 15 -11.71 1.27 18.99
C GLN A 15 -11.35 0.53 17.69
N MET A 16 -12.21 -0.33 17.18
CA MET A 16 -11.96 -1.06 15.93
C MET A 16 -11.87 -0.14 14.71
N ARG A 17 -12.63 0.95 14.67
CA ARG A 17 -12.49 1.98 13.62
C ARG A 17 -11.21 2.77 13.73
N ALA A 18 -10.83 3.13 14.94
CA ALA A 18 -9.54 3.79 15.18
C ALA A 18 -8.39 2.88 14.76
N ASP A 19 -8.49 1.60 15.07
CA ASP A 19 -7.51 0.58 14.68
C ASP A 19 -7.47 0.41 13.15
N ASP A 20 -8.60 0.39 12.43
CA ASP A 20 -8.68 0.35 10.97
C ASP A 20 -7.96 1.55 10.34
N LEU A 21 -8.22 2.76 10.82
CA LEU A 21 -7.57 3.97 10.33
C LEU A 21 -6.06 3.95 10.59
N LEU A 22 -5.65 3.50 11.77
CA LEU A 22 -4.25 3.40 12.16
C LEU A 22 -3.50 2.39 11.28
N VAL A 23 -4.09 1.24 11.04
CA VAL A 23 -3.51 0.17 10.20
C VAL A 23 -3.36 0.65 8.76
N ARG A 24 -4.38 1.31 8.20
CA ARG A 24 -4.31 1.88 6.84
C ARG A 24 -3.27 2.99 6.74
N SER A 25 -3.19 3.88 7.74
CA SER A 25 -2.14 4.90 7.79
C SER A 25 -0.75 4.25 7.80
N ARG A 26 -0.56 3.20 8.61
CA ARG A 26 0.70 2.48 8.66
C ARG A 26 1.06 1.79 7.34
N ALA A 27 0.11 1.14 6.70
CA ALA A 27 0.34 0.52 5.40
C ALA A 27 0.67 1.57 4.32
N SER A 28 -0.03 2.72 4.32
CA SER A 28 0.22 3.86 3.44
C SER A 28 1.64 4.42 3.63
N GLU A 29 2.09 4.65 4.87
CA GLU A 29 3.46 5.10 5.17
C GLU A 29 4.52 4.14 4.60
N LEU A 30 4.28 2.84 4.70
CA LEU A 30 5.18 1.82 4.15
C LEU A 30 5.21 1.88 2.62
N LEU A 31 4.07 2.00 1.94
CA LEU A 31 3.99 2.12 0.49
C LEU A 31 4.66 3.41 -0.01
N GLU A 32 4.43 4.54 0.66
CA GLU A 32 5.12 5.80 0.37
C GLU A 32 6.65 5.68 0.53
N SER A 33 7.10 5.01 1.58
CA SER A 33 8.52 4.77 1.82
C SER A 33 9.16 3.93 0.70
N ALA A 34 8.47 2.88 0.24
CA ALA A 34 8.94 2.07 -0.89
C ALA A 34 9.01 2.88 -2.19
N ALA A 35 7.97 3.66 -2.50
CA ALA A 35 7.93 4.54 -3.67
C ALA A 35 9.02 5.63 -3.61
N ALA A 36 9.22 6.23 -2.44
CA ALA A 36 10.29 7.22 -2.22
C ALA A 36 11.67 6.64 -2.45
N ARG A 37 11.90 5.40 -2.02
CA ARG A 37 13.17 4.69 -2.28
C ARG A 37 13.42 4.52 -3.77
N LEU A 38 12.43 4.09 -4.55
CA LEU A 38 12.55 3.94 -6.01
C LEU A 38 12.82 5.27 -6.71
N ARG A 39 12.19 6.35 -6.27
CA ARG A 39 12.42 7.70 -6.79
C ARG A 39 13.82 8.22 -6.45
N ASP A 40 14.35 7.91 -5.27
CA ASP A 40 15.74 8.23 -4.93
C ASP A 40 16.72 7.47 -5.84
N LEU A 41 16.47 6.19 -6.09
CA LEU A 41 17.27 5.37 -7.03
C LEU A 41 17.19 5.94 -8.46
N GLU A 42 16.00 6.31 -8.95
CA GLU A 42 15.84 7.03 -10.23
C GLU A 42 16.71 8.29 -10.27
N GLY A 43 16.62 9.12 -9.24
CA GLY A 43 17.39 10.37 -9.17
C GLY A 43 18.89 10.14 -9.18
N ARG A 44 19.37 9.12 -8.51
CA ARG A 44 20.81 8.71 -8.55
C ARG A 44 21.21 8.21 -9.92
N TYR A 45 20.38 7.34 -10.52
CA TYR A 45 20.61 6.79 -11.85
C TYR A 45 20.68 7.91 -12.90
N ARG A 46 19.74 8.87 -12.86
CA ARG A 46 19.74 10.03 -13.78
C ARG A 46 21.00 10.87 -13.63
N ARG A 47 21.42 11.18 -12.41
CA ARG A 47 22.65 11.97 -12.18
C ARG A 47 23.87 11.31 -12.75
N LYS A 48 23.93 9.98 -12.73
CA LYS A 48 25.09 9.22 -13.18
C LYS A 48 25.11 9.01 -14.71
N TYR A 49 23.98 8.67 -15.30
CA TYR A 49 23.93 8.17 -16.68
C TYR A 49 23.22 9.13 -17.65
N LEU A 50 22.55 10.15 -17.17
CA LEU A 50 21.82 11.12 -17.97
C LEU A 50 22.33 12.56 -17.67
N PRO A 51 23.58 12.89 -18.01
CA PRO A 51 24.11 14.22 -17.82
C PRO A 51 23.33 15.25 -18.66
N PRO A 52 23.40 16.53 -18.32
CA PRO A 52 22.78 17.58 -19.10
C PRO A 52 23.22 17.52 -20.57
N PRO A 53 22.30 17.78 -21.54
CA PRO A 53 22.64 17.75 -22.95
C PRO A 53 23.72 18.79 -23.28
N THR A 54 24.70 18.39 -24.11
CA THR A 54 25.77 19.26 -24.63
C THR A 54 25.62 19.40 -26.14
N ARG A 55 26.44 20.31 -26.77
CA ARG A 55 26.43 20.43 -28.23
C ARG A 55 26.88 19.12 -28.93
N GLU A 56 27.77 18.37 -28.32
CA GLU A 56 28.29 17.11 -28.86
C GLU A 56 27.29 15.93 -28.61
N HIS A 57 26.57 15.99 -27.49
CA HIS A 57 25.57 14.97 -27.10
C HIS A 57 24.23 15.64 -26.78
N PRO A 58 23.47 16.05 -27.82
CA PRO A 58 22.20 16.77 -27.62
C PRO A 58 21.05 15.91 -27.13
N HIS A 59 21.16 14.60 -27.25
CA HIS A 59 20.12 13.65 -26.85
C HIS A 59 20.66 12.68 -25.80
N PRO A 60 19.87 12.36 -24.76
CA PRO A 60 20.23 11.35 -23.80
C PRO A 60 20.24 9.96 -24.46
N ASP A 61 21.04 9.05 -23.92
CA ASP A 61 21.02 7.64 -24.33
C ASP A 61 19.63 7.04 -24.10
N PRO A 62 18.95 6.49 -25.14
CA PRO A 62 17.62 5.93 -25.03
C PRO A 62 17.53 4.78 -24.02
N GLN A 63 18.59 3.97 -23.86
CA GLN A 63 18.60 2.85 -22.92
C GLN A 63 18.59 3.35 -21.47
N HIS A 64 19.42 4.35 -21.18
CA HIS A 64 19.47 4.97 -19.85
C HIS A 64 18.21 5.76 -19.53
N LEU A 65 17.62 6.41 -20.55
CA LEU A 65 16.34 7.08 -20.38
C LEU A 65 15.22 6.08 -20.05
N ALA A 66 15.13 4.97 -20.77
CA ALA A 66 14.16 3.92 -20.54
C ALA A 66 14.32 3.31 -19.11
N ALA A 67 15.56 3.05 -18.68
CA ALA A 67 15.82 2.55 -17.33
C ALA A 67 15.36 3.53 -16.23
N ALA A 68 15.62 4.83 -16.40
CA ALA A 68 15.14 5.84 -15.46
C ALA A 68 13.61 5.94 -15.44
N GLN A 69 12.95 5.88 -16.60
CA GLN A 69 11.48 5.86 -16.71
C GLN A 69 10.90 4.62 -16.04
N HIS A 70 11.59 3.50 -16.12
CA HIS A 70 11.16 2.25 -15.51
C HIS A 70 11.10 2.33 -13.98
N TYR A 71 12.12 2.89 -13.31
CA TYR A 71 12.08 3.15 -11.87
C TYR A 71 10.85 3.98 -11.47
N ARG A 72 10.57 5.02 -12.27
CA ARG A 72 9.42 5.88 -12.03
C ARG A 72 8.10 5.13 -12.20
N ALA A 73 7.96 4.34 -13.25
CA ALA A 73 6.76 3.55 -13.51
C ALA A 73 6.47 2.56 -12.37
N VAL A 74 7.49 1.91 -11.82
CA VAL A 74 7.34 1.02 -10.65
C VAL A 74 6.89 1.81 -9.41
N ALA A 75 7.50 2.97 -9.14
CA ALA A 75 7.10 3.83 -8.03
C ALA A 75 5.64 4.31 -8.16
N ASP A 76 5.21 4.67 -9.36
CA ASP A 76 3.86 5.16 -9.63
C ASP A 76 2.82 4.02 -9.45
N ARG A 77 3.13 2.77 -9.82
CA ARG A 77 2.29 1.59 -9.52
C ARG A 77 2.10 1.36 -8.01
N ILE A 78 3.16 1.56 -7.21
CA ILE A 78 3.06 1.47 -5.74
C ILE A 78 2.11 2.55 -5.20
N LEU A 79 2.22 3.78 -5.69
CA LEU A 79 1.36 4.89 -5.27
C LEU A 79 -0.09 4.76 -5.73
N GLU A 80 -0.35 4.04 -6.82
CA GLU A 80 -1.70 3.67 -7.24
C GLU A 80 -2.38 2.76 -6.19
N ILE A 81 -1.65 1.76 -5.69
CA ILE A 81 -2.15 0.91 -4.59
C ILE A 81 -2.36 1.72 -3.31
N ASP A 82 -1.45 2.65 -2.97
CA ASP A 82 -1.62 3.56 -1.83
C ASP A 82 -2.87 4.43 -1.97
N THR A 83 -3.11 4.99 -3.15
CA THR A 83 -4.29 5.79 -3.44
C THR A 83 -5.57 4.98 -3.25
N ARG A 84 -5.59 3.73 -3.74
CA ARG A 84 -6.70 2.80 -3.54
C ARG A 84 -6.90 2.48 -2.06
N LEU A 85 -5.83 2.24 -1.31
CA LEU A 85 -5.88 1.99 0.13
C LEU A 85 -6.48 3.16 0.90
N ARG A 86 -6.07 4.39 0.60
CA ARG A 86 -6.61 5.61 1.24
C ARG A 86 -8.07 5.84 0.90
N GLY A 87 -8.48 5.55 -0.33
CA GLY A 87 -9.86 5.66 -0.80
C GLY A 87 -10.76 4.50 -0.38
N ALA A 88 -10.22 3.46 0.27
CA ALA A 88 -10.99 2.30 0.68
C ALA A 88 -12.08 2.67 1.69
N PRO A 89 -13.28 2.06 1.60
CA PRO A 89 -14.39 2.36 2.49
C PRO A 89 -14.04 2.05 3.95
N VAL A 90 -14.58 2.88 4.85
CA VAL A 90 -14.51 2.68 6.30
C VAL A 90 -15.73 1.88 6.74
N PRO A 91 -15.62 1.03 7.78
CA PRO A 91 -16.80 0.37 8.37
C PRO A 91 -17.90 1.38 8.70
N PRO A 92 -19.16 1.15 8.32
CA PRO A 92 -20.25 2.10 8.51
C PRO A 92 -20.54 2.37 9.99
N ASP A 93 -21.02 3.60 10.28
CA ASP A 93 -21.36 4.08 11.63
C ASP A 93 -22.82 3.76 11.98
N ASP A 94 -23.30 2.57 11.73
CA ASP A 94 -24.71 2.29 11.89
C ASP A 94 -25.03 1.67 13.25
N LYS A 95 -25.68 2.46 14.10
CA LYS A 95 -26.07 2.10 15.48
C LYS A 95 -27.17 1.04 15.57
N ILE A 96 -27.74 0.64 14.44
CA ILE A 96 -28.93 -0.23 14.39
C ILE A 96 -28.54 -1.72 14.41
N TRP A 97 -27.30 -2.06 14.08
CA TRP A 97 -26.84 -3.43 13.78
C TRP A 97 -26.23 -4.20 14.94
N LEU A 98 -26.27 -3.67 16.15
CA LEU A 98 -25.81 -4.34 17.38
C LEU A 98 -26.52 -5.67 17.71
N ARG A 99 -27.34 -6.18 16.80
CA ARG A 99 -28.18 -7.37 17.04
C ARG A 99 -27.67 -8.67 16.43
N GLN A 100 -26.61 -8.65 15.63
CA GLN A 100 -26.20 -9.88 14.93
C GLN A 100 -24.80 -10.35 15.33
N ARG A 101 -24.72 -11.61 15.81
CA ARG A 101 -23.45 -12.29 16.14
C ARG A 101 -22.46 -12.36 14.97
N GLY A 102 -22.91 -12.24 13.71
CA GLY A 102 -22.08 -12.23 12.51
C GLY A 102 -21.19 -10.99 12.36
N GLU A 103 -21.49 -9.91 13.06
CA GLU A 103 -20.75 -8.65 12.97
C GLU A 103 -19.36 -8.75 13.64
N ILE A 104 -19.26 -9.43 14.79
CA ILE A 104 -17.98 -9.65 15.47
C ILE A 104 -17.04 -10.49 14.60
N GLU A 105 -17.58 -11.55 13.98
CA GLU A 105 -16.80 -12.38 13.07
C GLU A 105 -16.32 -11.61 11.85
N THR A 106 -17.16 -10.76 11.28
CA THR A 106 -16.83 -9.90 10.13
C THR A 106 -15.75 -8.89 10.49
N LEU A 107 -15.83 -8.26 11.67
CA LEU A 107 -14.81 -7.34 12.17
C LEU A 107 -13.49 -8.05 12.45
N GLN A 108 -13.51 -9.28 12.98
CA GLN A 108 -12.31 -10.09 13.14
C GLN A 108 -11.67 -10.45 11.79
N ARG A 109 -12.49 -10.80 10.79
CA ARG A 109 -12.01 -11.05 9.41
C ARG A 109 -11.40 -9.79 8.79
N LEU A 110 -11.98 -8.63 9.03
CA LEU A 110 -11.44 -7.35 8.60
C LEU A 110 -10.07 -7.09 9.25
N GLY A 111 -9.98 -7.21 10.58
CA GLY A 111 -8.71 -7.05 11.31
C GLY A 111 -7.61 -8.01 10.82
N ASN A 112 -7.96 -9.26 10.49
CA ASN A 112 -7.02 -10.19 9.90
C ASN A 112 -6.54 -9.74 8.51
N CYS A 113 -7.43 -9.19 7.66
CA CYS A 113 -7.04 -8.62 6.37
C CYS A 113 -6.08 -7.43 6.56
N ASP A 114 -6.34 -6.59 7.55
CA ASP A 114 -5.53 -5.41 7.83
C ASP A 114 -4.11 -5.78 8.30
N VAL A 115 -3.97 -6.79 9.15
CA VAL A 115 -2.65 -7.35 9.54
C VAL A 115 -1.89 -7.86 8.32
N VAL A 116 -2.57 -8.61 7.44
CA VAL A 116 -1.96 -9.11 6.19
C VAL A 116 -1.54 -7.95 5.29
N LEU A 117 -2.35 -6.90 5.19
CA LEU A 117 -2.04 -5.72 4.38
C LEU A 117 -0.74 -5.05 4.83
N VAL A 118 -0.57 -4.81 6.13
CA VAL A 118 0.68 -4.22 6.68
C VAL A 118 1.89 -5.13 6.45
N ALA A 119 1.72 -6.44 6.65
CA ALA A 119 2.79 -7.40 6.42
C ALA A 119 3.25 -7.38 4.95
N ARG A 120 2.31 -7.34 3.99
CA ARG A 120 2.63 -7.25 2.55
C ARG A 120 3.29 -5.92 2.17
N ALA A 121 2.83 -4.81 2.74
CA ALA A 121 3.47 -3.51 2.53
C ALA A 121 4.91 -3.50 3.05
N LYS A 122 5.17 -4.17 4.18
CA LYS A 122 6.51 -4.32 4.74
C LYS A 122 7.43 -5.16 3.85
N GLU A 123 6.95 -6.30 3.33
CA GLU A 123 7.69 -7.13 2.36
C GLU A 123 8.12 -6.28 1.14
N LEU A 124 7.23 -5.43 0.62
CA LEU A 124 7.53 -4.55 -0.50
C LEU A 124 8.63 -3.51 -0.15
N VAL A 125 8.60 -2.94 1.06
CA VAL A 125 9.65 -2.02 1.53
C VAL A 125 11.00 -2.74 1.59
N GLU A 126 11.03 -3.97 2.11
CA GLU A 126 12.24 -4.78 2.21
C GLU A 126 12.81 -5.10 0.82
N THR A 127 11.96 -5.46 -0.14
CA THR A 127 12.35 -5.67 -1.54
C THR A 127 12.91 -4.38 -2.16
N ALA A 128 12.24 -3.24 -1.99
CA ALA A 128 12.72 -1.95 -2.48
C ALA A 128 14.03 -1.50 -1.82
N ALA A 129 14.21 -1.78 -0.54
CA ALA A 129 15.44 -1.46 0.19
C ALA A 129 16.63 -2.28 -0.30
N GLY A 130 16.41 -3.53 -0.71
CA GLY A 130 17.43 -4.42 -1.27
C GLY A 130 17.89 -4.05 -2.67
N LEU A 131 17.21 -3.13 -3.38
CA LEU A 131 17.59 -2.71 -4.72
C LEU A 131 18.96 -1.99 -4.72
N PRO A 132 19.90 -2.45 -5.58
CA PRO A 132 21.18 -1.80 -5.71
C PRO A 132 21.04 -0.39 -6.31
N ALA A 133 21.89 0.53 -5.86
CA ALA A 133 21.97 1.85 -6.48
C ALA A 133 22.70 1.75 -7.83
N ASP A 134 22.30 2.57 -8.78
CA ASP A 134 23.00 2.75 -10.06
C ASP A 134 22.92 1.57 -11.07
N VAL A 135 22.02 0.63 -10.88
CA VAL A 135 21.82 -0.52 -11.78
C VAL A 135 20.37 -0.50 -12.27
N CYS A 136 20.12 -0.92 -13.51
CA CYS A 136 18.76 -1.14 -13.99
C CYS A 136 18.01 -2.15 -13.08
N ILE A 137 16.70 -1.97 -12.93
CA ILE A 137 15.90 -2.97 -12.19
C ILE A 137 15.98 -4.28 -12.97
N ASP A 138 16.42 -5.32 -12.27
CA ASP A 138 16.44 -6.67 -12.83
C ASP A 138 15.00 -7.16 -13.06
N PRO A 139 14.69 -7.76 -14.21
CA PRO A 139 13.36 -8.31 -14.49
C PRO A 139 12.85 -9.29 -13.42
N ALA A 140 13.74 -10.03 -12.76
CA ALA A 140 13.35 -10.92 -11.67
C ALA A 140 12.87 -10.14 -10.44
N ILE A 141 13.52 -9.04 -10.11
CA ILE A 141 13.14 -8.16 -9.01
C ILE A 141 11.83 -7.43 -9.35
N GLU A 142 11.67 -6.99 -10.58
CA GLU A 142 10.41 -6.40 -11.04
C GLU A 142 9.24 -7.37 -10.88
N GLN A 143 9.42 -8.62 -11.30
CA GLN A 143 8.41 -9.66 -11.14
C GLN A 143 8.08 -9.91 -9.66
N GLU A 144 9.06 -9.83 -8.76
CA GLU A 144 8.83 -9.92 -7.33
C GLU A 144 8.01 -8.75 -6.80
N ILE A 145 8.33 -7.52 -7.21
CA ILE A 145 7.55 -6.32 -6.87
C ILE A 145 6.11 -6.47 -7.38
N ASP A 146 5.91 -6.89 -8.63
CA ASP A 146 4.58 -7.10 -9.21
C ASP A 146 3.77 -8.15 -8.45
N LYS A 147 4.42 -9.21 -8.01
CA LYS A 147 3.79 -10.22 -7.15
C LYS A 147 3.35 -9.63 -5.80
N HIS A 148 4.16 -8.76 -5.19
CA HIS A 148 3.76 -8.07 -3.95
C HIS A 148 2.61 -7.11 -4.18
N LEU A 149 2.62 -6.33 -5.27
CA LEU A 149 1.53 -5.43 -5.65
C LEU A 149 0.23 -6.18 -5.95
N GLY A 150 0.30 -7.30 -6.67
CA GLY A 150 -0.84 -8.18 -6.92
C GLY A 150 -1.48 -8.68 -5.62
N ARG A 151 -0.66 -9.16 -4.68
CA ARG A 151 -1.13 -9.64 -3.37
C ARG A 151 -1.74 -8.52 -2.51
N LEU A 152 -1.20 -7.30 -2.58
CA LEU A 152 -1.79 -6.13 -1.92
C LEU A 152 -3.15 -5.80 -2.53
N ALA A 153 -3.26 -5.78 -3.86
CA ALA A 153 -4.51 -5.53 -4.56
C ALA A 153 -5.59 -6.57 -4.25
N GLU A 154 -5.23 -7.86 -4.19
CA GLU A 154 -6.10 -8.95 -3.77
C GLU A 154 -6.59 -8.77 -2.32
N THR A 155 -5.68 -8.39 -1.40
CA THR A 155 -6.03 -8.15 0.00
C THR A 155 -7.01 -6.98 0.14
N LEU A 156 -6.82 -5.89 -0.62
CA LEU A 156 -7.76 -4.77 -0.67
C LEU A 156 -9.12 -5.17 -1.23
N THR A 157 -9.15 -5.96 -2.31
CA THR A 157 -10.42 -6.47 -2.87
C THR A 157 -11.16 -7.32 -1.85
N ARG A 158 -10.47 -8.23 -1.17
CA ARG A 158 -11.07 -9.08 -0.13
C ARG A 158 -11.60 -8.24 1.04
N ARG A 159 -10.90 -7.17 1.41
CA ARG A 159 -11.35 -6.22 2.43
C ARG A 159 -12.65 -5.54 2.01
N ASP A 160 -12.74 -5.08 0.76
CA ASP A 160 -13.92 -4.44 0.21
C ASP A 160 -15.13 -5.41 0.18
N GLU A 161 -14.90 -6.69 -0.14
CA GLU A 161 -15.92 -7.74 -0.10
C GLU A 161 -16.44 -7.97 1.32
N ILE A 162 -15.57 -7.99 2.32
CA ILE A 162 -15.97 -8.13 3.73
C ILE A 162 -16.82 -6.94 4.16
N LEU A 163 -16.46 -5.72 3.77
CA LEU A 163 -17.22 -4.51 4.08
C LEU A 163 -18.55 -4.44 3.33
N ALA A 164 -18.63 -5.01 2.13
CA ALA A 164 -19.88 -5.06 1.37
C ALA A 164 -20.98 -5.89 2.06
N VAL A 165 -20.59 -6.89 2.87
CA VAL A 165 -21.53 -7.70 3.68
C VAL A 165 -22.11 -6.89 4.86
N LEU A 166 -21.42 -5.81 5.28
CA LEU A 166 -21.86 -4.96 6.38
C LEU A 166 -22.79 -3.79 5.92
N ARG A 167 -23.01 -3.66 4.62
CA ARG A 167 -23.91 -2.66 4.02
C ARG A 167 -25.28 -3.25 3.78
#